data_bffd715a49c7b2cc6ab7a88d52dc2636
#
_entry.id   bffd715a49c7b2cc6ab7a88d52dc2636
#
_cell.length_a   1.000
_cell.length_b   1.000
_cell.length_c   1.000
_cell.angle_alpha   90.00
_cell.angle_beta   90.00
_cell.angle_gamma   90.00
#
_symmetry.space_group_name_H-M   'P 1'
#
loop_
_entity.id
_entity.type
_entity.pdbx_description
1 polymer ?
#
loop_
_entity_poly.entity_id
_entity_poly.type
_entity_poly.pdbx_seq_one_letter_code
_entity_poly.pdbx_strand_id
1 'polypeptide(L)'
;MRFRTVITALAAVLAILPFKAGAQGSGKDNVFGGIVRLDRTIHDFGDIMVSDGPVTAIFKAENVSSAPMVIYNVVSSCGCTDVEWTRQPLKPGETGSIKATYKNDEGGYPFDKTLTVYFSGVKQPVILHLRGESHTKKVSLNEMYPAKFGNLGLKSVDIKGGNLSQGQQKSGEVKVANLGQKPMKVSFTDVSDGLSVSVSPNPVPARSTATMSFTVTSDRNHWGLNYYYATPVVDGKVYKAVVAPSETASSRDAALNVKAQPNPLLGAGSEKVGIFTVTKEDFSSWSKEERDRGSQPMADVSTFEIGKVRKGTKVEAVFGISNRGKSTLRIHKVDTDTPHASVAPFADLKPGEKGSLKVSLDTAEMPSGEVLVLLSLITNSPLRPIMNLYVTGWIE
;
A
#
# COMPACT_ATOMS: atom_id res chain seq x y z
N MET A 1 48.15 -27.82 -58.06
CA MET A 1 48.30 -27.04 -56.80
C MET A 1 46.93 -27.01 -56.11
N ARG A 2 46.77 -27.77 -55.04
CA ARG A 2 45.51 -27.84 -54.26
C ARG A 2 45.71 -27.07 -52.94
N PHE A 3 45.01 -25.95 -52.79
CA PHE A 3 44.97 -25.22 -51.53
C PHE A 3 43.94 -25.86 -50.60
N ARG A 4 44.39 -26.35 -49.47
CA ARG A 4 43.54 -26.81 -48.35
C ARG A 4 43.24 -25.63 -47.44
N THR A 5 42.00 -25.23 -47.34
CA THR A 5 41.52 -24.24 -46.38
C THR A 5 41.31 -24.94 -45.03
N VAL A 6 42.04 -24.53 -44.02
CA VAL A 6 41.87 -24.95 -42.62
C VAL A 6 40.84 -24.04 -41.98
N ILE A 7 39.69 -24.59 -41.59
CA ILE A 7 38.65 -23.89 -40.82
C ILE A 7 38.96 -24.14 -39.32
N THR A 8 39.41 -23.10 -38.65
CA THR A 8 39.60 -23.12 -37.20
C THR A 8 38.24 -22.79 -36.52
N ALA A 9 37.63 -23.78 -35.89
CA ALA A 9 36.43 -23.60 -35.07
C ALA A 9 36.80 -22.97 -33.74
N LEU A 10 36.35 -21.75 -33.51
CA LEU A 10 36.48 -21.05 -32.24
C LEU A 10 35.31 -21.47 -31.33
N ALA A 11 35.55 -22.35 -30.37
CA ALA A 11 34.58 -22.74 -29.37
C ALA A 11 34.44 -21.60 -28.33
N ALA A 12 33.35 -20.85 -28.37
CA ALA A 12 33.02 -19.90 -27.33
C ALA A 12 32.46 -20.66 -26.11
N VAL A 13 33.27 -20.73 -25.07
CA VAL A 13 32.82 -21.23 -23.74
C VAL A 13 31.97 -20.15 -23.10
N LEU A 14 30.66 -20.35 -23.14
CA LEU A 14 29.68 -19.52 -22.44
C LEU A 14 29.73 -19.89 -20.95
N ALA A 15 30.41 -19.07 -20.14
CA ALA A 15 30.41 -19.21 -18.69
C ALA A 15 29.02 -18.85 -18.14
N ILE A 16 28.26 -19.87 -17.75
CA ILE A 16 26.99 -19.71 -17.05
C ILE A 16 27.33 -19.31 -15.60
N LEU A 17 27.30 -18.01 -15.33
CA LEU A 17 27.30 -17.50 -13.95
C LEU A 17 25.95 -17.81 -13.32
N PRO A 18 25.91 -18.36 -12.07
CA PRO A 18 24.65 -18.56 -11.39
C PRO A 18 24.02 -17.19 -11.05
N PHE A 19 22.90 -16.89 -11.68
CA PHE A 19 22.06 -15.76 -11.34
C PHE A 19 21.50 -16.01 -9.93
N LYS A 20 22.08 -15.37 -8.92
CA LYS A 20 21.47 -15.29 -7.59
C LYS A 20 20.23 -14.39 -7.73
N ALA A 21 19.05 -15.02 -7.80
CA ALA A 21 17.79 -14.32 -7.63
C ALA A 21 17.69 -13.84 -6.17
N GLY A 22 18.24 -12.69 -5.90
CA GLY A 22 17.97 -11.93 -4.69
C GLY A 22 16.81 -11.00 -4.98
N ALA A 23 15.65 -11.28 -4.40
CA ALA A 23 14.60 -10.27 -4.27
C ALA A 23 15.15 -9.16 -3.35
N GLN A 24 15.72 -8.12 -3.94
CA GLN A 24 16.14 -6.91 -3.23
C GLN A 24 15.21 -5.78 -3.64
N GLY A 25 14.30 -5.41 -2.72
CA GLY A 25 13.85 -4.02 -2.66
C GLY A 25 15.09 -3.14 -2.62
N SER A 26 15.13 -2.08 -3.42
CA SER A 26 16.30 -1.24 -3.63
C SER A 26 16.82 -0.71 -2.29
N GLY A 27 18.04 -1.12 -1.90
CA GLY A 27 18.66 -0.84 -0.60
C GLY A 27 19.03 0.63 -0.32
N LYS A 28 18.50 1.59 -1.06
CA LYS A 28 18.66 3.03 -0.78
C LYS A 28 17.55 3.59 0.14
N ASP A 29 16.37 2.98 0.18
CA ASP A 29 15.21 3.52 0.89
C ASP A 29 15.18 3.19 2.39
N ASN A 30 16.04 2.29 2.87
CA ASN A 30 16.09 1.85 4.26
C ASN A 30 17.34 2.35 5.01
N VAL A 31 17.91 3.49 4.60
CA VAL A 31 19.02 4.15 5.32
C VAL A 31 18.47 5.32 6.15
N PHE A 32 18.71 5.27 7.46
CA PHE A 32 18.19 6.25 8.41
C PHE A 32 19.33 7.09 8.97
N GLY A 33 19.18 8.41 8.82
CA GLY A 33 20.16 9.39 9.28
C GLY A 33 21.57 9.27 8.68
N GLY A 34 21.75 8.49 7.61
CA GLY A 34 23.07 8.15 7.06
C GLY A 34 23.91 7.24 7.99
N ILE A 35 23.28 6.64 9.01
CA ILE A 35 23.94 5.89 10.09
C ILE A 35 23.63 4.40 10.02
N VAL A 36 22.35 4.05 9.90
CA VAL A 36 21.89 2.64 9.90
C VAL A 36 21.19 2.30 8.61
N ARG A 37 21.53 1.14 8.04
CA ARG A 37 20.79 0.50 6.96
C ARG A 37 20.06 -0.72 7.51
N LEU A 38 18.75 -0.78 7.28
CA LEU A 38 17.94 -1.97 7.59
C LEU A 38 17.75 -2.83 6.34
N ASP A 39 17.74 -4.15 6.50
CA ASP A 39 17.40 -5.09 5.42
C ASP A 39 15.95 -4.88 4.96
N ARG A 40 15.06 -4.56 5.89
CA ARG A 40 13.66 -4.20 5.66
C ARG A 40 13.08 -3.45 6.86
N THR A 41 11.97 -2.76 6.66
CA THR A 41 11.20 -2.12 7.76
C THR A 41 9.87 -2.83 8.03
N ILE A 42 9.46 -3.75 7.15
CA ILE A 42 8.23 -4.52 7.27
C ILE A 42 8.57 -6.00 7.14
N HIS A 43 8.06 -6.80 8.07
CA HIS A 43 8.03 -8.26 7.95
C HIS A 43 6.58 -8.71 7.91
N ASP A 44 6.20 -9.35 6.82
CA ASP A 44 4.87 -9.92 6.62
C ASP A 44 4.94 -11.44 6.82
N PHE A 45 4.28 -11.93 7.87
CA PHE A 45 4.15 -13.36 8.16
C PHE A 45 3.17 -14.06 7.21
N GLY A 46 2.35 -13.28 6.47
CA GLY A 46 1.25 -13.82 5.67
C GLY A 46 0.15 -14.40 6.55
N ASP A 47 -0.45 -15.51 6.09
CA ASP A 47 -1.49 -16.23 6.83
C ASP A 47 -0.85 -17.21 7.81
N ILE A 48 -1.12 -17.05 9.10
CA ILE A 48 -0.63 -17.91 10.20
C ILE A 48 -1.80 -18.45 11.02
N MET A 49 -1.60 -19.59 11.65
CA MET A 49 -2.61 -20.17 12.54
C MET A 49 -2.30 -19.83 14.00
N VAL A 50 -3.32 -19.50 14.80
CA VAL A 50 -3.15 -19.37 16.27
C VAL A 50 -2.54 -20.63 16.85
N SER A 51 -2.91 -21.81 16.33
CA SER A 51 -2.36 -23.10 16.73
C SER A 51 -0.85 -23.28 16.46
N ASP A 52 -0.27 -22.48 15.55
CA ASP A 52 1.17 -22.55 15.25
C ASP A 52 2.02 -21.93 16.38
N GLY A 53 1.36 -21.20 17.29
CA GLY A 53 2.00 -20.51 18.40
C GLY A 53 2.78 -19.27 17.97
N PRO A 54 3.78 -18.85 18.78
CA PRO A 54 4.54 -17.63 18.51
C PRO A 54 5.33 -17.68 17.21
N VAL A 55 5.34 -16.57 16.46
CA VAL A 55 6.10 -16.40 15.22
C VAL A 55 7.17 -15.33 15.37
N THR A 56 8.33 -15.54 14.74
CA THR A 56 9.52 -14.69 14.95
C THR A 56 10.01 -14.07 13.65
N ALA A 57 10.28 -12.78 13.68
CA ALA A 57 10.97 -12.02 12.64
C ALA A 57 12.33 -11.53 13.14
N ILE A 58 13.32 -11.49 12.25
CA ILE A 58 14.64 -10.93 12.53
C ILE A 58 14.89 -9.83 11.49
N PHE A 59 15.11 -8.59 11.96
CA PHE A 59 15.57 -7.47 11.15
C PHE A 59 17.07 -7.30 11.32
N LYS A 60 17.78 -7.03 10.23
CA LYS A 60 19.21 -6.77 10.22
C LYS A 60 19.47 -5.28 10.14
N ALA A 61 20.32 -4.78 11.05
CA ALA A 61 20.72 -3.37 11.12
C ALA A 61 22.23 -3.25 10.92
N GLU A 62 22.65 -2.74 9.76
CA GLU A 62 24.05 -2.52 9.41
C GLU A 62 24.42 -1.08 9.74
N ASN A 63 25.56 -0.90 10.44
CA ASN A 63 26.16 0.41 10.64
C ASN A 63 26.86 0.87 9.36
N VAL A 64 26.28 1.84 8.66
CA VAL A 64 26.85 2.42 7.43
C VAL A 64 27.57 3.75 7.68
N SER A 65 27.71 4.16 8.95
CA SER A 65 28.45 5.35 9.34
C SER A 65 29.94 5.05 9.56
N SER A 66 30.74 6.09 9.78
CA SER A 66 32.17 6.00 10.09
C SER A 66 32.48 5.84 11.58
N ALA A 67 31.46 5.85 12.46
CA ALA A 67 31.61 5.77 13.92
C ALA A 67 30.81 4.58 14.48
N PRO A 68 31.15 4.05 15.67
CA PRO A 68 30.35 3.00 16.30
C PRO A 68 28.91 3.44 16.56
N MET A 69 27.95 2.55 16.30
CA MET A 69 26.51 2.76 16.48
C MET A 69 25.95 1.76 17.51
N VAL A 70 24.99 2.18 18.33
CA VAL A 70 24.31 1.34 19.32
C VAL A 70 22.81 1.35 19.05
N ILE A 71 22.18 0.17 19.16
CA ILE A 71 20.72 0.03 19.30
C ILE A 71 20.43 0.14 20.80
N TYR A 72 20.06 1.31 21.28
CA TYR A 72 19.94 1.51 22.73
C TYR A 72 18.57 1.17 23.29
N ASN A 73 17.52 1.20 22.46
CA ASN A 73 16.18 0.77 22.90
C ASN A 73 15.33 0.26 21.71
N VAL A 74 14.46 -0.71 22.03
CA VAL A 74 13.40 -1.20 21.13
C VAL A 74 12.13 -1.35 21.95
N VAL A 75 11.07 -0.64 21.54
CA VAL A 75 9.78 -0.63 22.23
C VAL A 75 8.71 -1.23 21.32
N SER A 76 8.04 -2.26 21.81
CA SER A 76 6.87 -2.85 21.12
C SER A 76 5.60 -2.03 21.38
N SER A 77 4.70 -1.94 20.40
CA SER A 77 3.39 -1.29 20.53
C SER A 77 2.40 -2.06 21.43
N CYS A 78 2.67 -3.32 21.77
CA CYS A 78 1.82 -4.15 22.62
C CYS A 78 2.66 -5.12 23.48
N GLY A 79 2.06 -5.63 24.56
CA GLY A 79 2.61 -6.75 25.33
C GLY A 79 2.57 -8.11 24.61
N CYS A 80 2.00 -8.15 23.41
CA CYS A 80 1.87 -9.32 22.56
C CYS A 80 3.13 -9.64 21.73
N THR A 81 4.18 -8.78 21.82
CA THR A 81 5.42 -8.94 21.04
C THR A 81 6.63 -8.77 21.96
N ASP A 82 7.40 -9.83 22.10
CA ASP A 82 8.67 -9.81 22.81
C ASP A 82 9.80 -9.41 21.88
N VAL A 83 10.79 -8.65 22.38
CA VAL A 83 11.90 -8.13 21.57
C VAL A 83 13.26 -8.39 22.21
N GLU A 84 14.20 -8.81 21.39
CA GLU A 84 15.62 -9.00 21.73
C GLU A 84 16.45 -8.28 20.66
N TRP A 85 17.56 -7.65 21.02
CA TRP A 85 18.42 -6.97 20.04
C TRP A 85 19.90 -6.97 20.46
N THR A 86 20.77 -6.71 19.49
CA THR A 86 22.20 -6.56 19.71
C THR A 86 22.48 -5.32 20.59
N ARG A 87 23.02 -5.54 21.80
CA ARG A 87 23.31 -4.52 22.81
C ARG A 87 24.71 -3.91 22.68
N GLN A 88 25.63 -4.63 22.05
CA GLN A 88 27.00 -4.19 21.87
C GLN A 88 27.06 -3.09 20.78
N PRO A 89 28.03 -2.14 20.92
CA PRO A 89 28.31 -1.21 19.85
C PRO A 89 28.71 -1.92 18.56
N LEU A 90 28.07 -1.56 17.45
CA LEU A 90 28.38 -2.03 16.11
C LEU A 90 29.41 -1.10 15.46
N LYS A 91 30.57 -1.62 15.10
CA LYS A 91 31.60 -0.87 14.36
C LYS A 91 31.10 -0.55 12.94
N PRO A 92 31.77 0.41 12.23
CA PRO A 92 31.47 0.64 10.81
C PRO A 92 31.48 -0.66 9.99
N GLY A 93 30.40 -0.90 9.24
CA GLY A 93 30.18 -2.11 8.44
C GLY A 93 29.67 -3.33 9.20
N GLU A 94 29.63 -3.31 10.53
CA GLU A 94 29.06 -4.41 11.30
C GLU A 94 27.53 -4.42 11.28
N THR A 95 26.94 -5.62 11.35
CA THR A 95 25.51 -5.86 11.34
C THR A 95 25.05 -6.44 12.68
N GLY A 96 24.09 -5.76 13.30
CA GLY A 96 23.33 -6.26 14.45
C GLY A 96 21.97 -6.81 14.02
N SER A 97 21.25 -7.37 15.00
CA SER A 97 19.93 -7.95 14.80
C SER A 97 18.91 -7.39 15.80
N ILE A 98 17.66 -7.28 15.35
CA ILE A 98 16.49 -7.03 16.17
C ILE A 98 15.56 -8.21 15.93
N LYS A 99 15.38 -9.06 16.94
CA LYS A 99 14.50 -10.22 16.91
C LYS A 99 13.19 -9.84 17.59
N ALA A 100 12.07 -10.06 16.90
CA ALA A 100 10.73 -9.79 17.40
C ALA A 100 9.90 -11.06 17.34
N THR A 101 9.32 -11.48 18.47
CA THR A 101 8.47 -12.66 18.57
C THR A 101 7.05 -12.22 18.91
N TYR A 102 6.14 -12.35 17.95
CA TYR A 102 4.72 -12.11 18.14
C TYR A 102 4.06 -13.37 18.72
N LYS A 103 3.33 -13.23 19.82
CA LYS A 103 2.76 -14.36 20.58
C LYS A 103 1.66 -15.10 19.84
N ASN A 104 0.96 -14.43 18.89
CA ASN A 104 -0.09 -15.02 18.05
C ASN A 104 -1.23 -15.67 18.87
N ASP A 105 -1.58 -15.07 19.99
CA ASP A 105 -2.58 -15.58 20.97
C ASP A 105 -3.82 -14.69 21.12
N GLU A 106 -3.89 -13.60 20.34
CA GLU A 106 -4.96 -12.60 20.44
C GLU A 106 -6.23 -12.98 19.64
N GLY A 107 -6.21 -14.08 18.88
CA GLY A 107 -7.33 -14.56 18.06
C GLY A 107 -7.11 -14.43 16.56
N GLY A 108 -8.16 -14.73 15.77
CA GLY A 108 -8.09 -14.70 14.30
C GLY A 108 -8.46 -13.34 13.74
N TYR A 109 -7.47 -12.55 13.31
CA TYR A 109 -7.67 -11.25 12.64
C TYR A 109 -6.37 -10.78 11.96
N PRO A 110 -6.48 -9.85 10.98
CA PRO A 110 -5.31 -9.15 10.45
C PRO A 110 -4.62 -8.32 11.53
N PHE A 111 -3.30 -8.34 11.56
CA PHE A 111 -2.54 -7.55 12.53
C PHE A 111 -1.43 -6.73 11.85
N ASP A 112 -1.12 -5.57 12.45
CA ASP A 112 0.04 -4.73 12.15
C ASP A 112 0.58 -4.21 13.48
N LYS A 113 1.61 -4.89 14.00
CA LYS A 113 2.28 -4.53 15.26
C LYS A 113 3.54 -3.73 14.94
N THR A 114 3.82 -2.69 15.69
CA THR A 114 4.98 -1.84 15.45
C THR A 114 6.04 -1.99 16.53
N LEU A 115 7.31 -1.85 16.11
CA LEU A 115 8.46 -1.71 16.99
C LEU A 115 9.07 -0.35 16.75
N THR A 116 9.23 0.43 17.81
CA THR A 116 9.94 1.71 17.78
C THR A 116 11.39 1.47 18.18
N VAL A 117 12.31 1.66 17.23
CA VAL A 117 13.74 1.36 17.40
C VAL A 117 14.54 2.65 17.51
N TYR A 118 15.36 2.75 18.53
CA TYR A 118 16.20 3.91 18.81
C TYR A 118 17.67 3.58 18.56
N PHE A 119 18.28 4.26 17.60
CA PHE A 119 19.71 4.13 17.27
C PHE A 119 20.49 5.37 17.71
N SER A 120 21.72 5.19 18.18
CA SER A 120 22.61 6.32 18.48
C SER A 120 22.88 7.13 17.20
N GLY A 121 22.82 8.47 17.33
CA GLY A 121 23.05 9.40 16.23
C GLY A 121 21.88 9.59 15.27
N VAL A 122 20.85 8.74 15.28
CA VAL A 122 19.63 8.91 14.47
C VAL A 122 18.63 9.75 15.27
N LYS A 123 18.25 10.92 14.73
CA LYS A 123 17.41 11.89 15.45
C LYS A 123 15.98 11.42 15.73
N GLN A 124 15.40 10.64 14.80
CA GLN A 124 14.04 10.12 14.94
C GLN A 124 14.08 8.60 15.05
N PRO A 125 13.25 7.99 15.89
CA PRO A 125 13.17 6.56 15.97
C PRO A 125 12.70 5.94 14.65
N VAL A 126 13.17 4.74 14.37
CA VAL A 126 12.76 3.98 13.19
C VAL A 126 11.62 3.05 13.58
N ILE A 127 10.56 3.02 12.78
CA ILE A 127 9.42 2.15 13.00
C ILE A 127 9.55 0.92 12.12
N LEU A 128 9.50 -0.26 12.76
CA LEU A 128 9.41 -1.54 12.09
C LEU A 128 8.00 -2.09 12.24
N HIS A 129 7.53 -2.86 11.26
CA HIS A 129 6.21 -3.46 11.24
C HIS A 129 6.29 -4.98 11.18
N LEU A 130 5.45 -5.63 11.99
CA LEU A 130 5.14 -7.05 11.93
C LEU A 130 3.70 -7.18 11.45
N ARG A 131 3.48 -7.70 10.27
CA ARG A 131 2.17 -7.84 9.65
C ARG A 131 1.82 -9.28 9.41
N GLY A 132 0.53 -9.57 9.30
CA GLY A 132 0.01 -10.86 8.92
C GLY A 132 -1.48 -10.96 9.18
N GLU A 133 -2.02 -12.13 8.89
CA GLU A 133 -3.40 -12.49 9.21
C GLU A 133 -3.40 -13.78 10.01
N SER A 134 -3.88 -13.71 11.26
CA SER A 134 -4.01 -14.87 12.15
C SER A 134 -5.37 -15.52 11.98
N HIS A 135 -5.42 -16.87 12.02
CA HIS A 135 -6.64 -17.65 11.85
C HIS A 135 -6.81 -18.61 13.03
N THR A 136 -8.00 -18.70 13.59
CA THR A 136 -8.35 -19.64 14.68
C THR A 136 -8.74 -21.03 14.15
N LYS A 137 -9.09 -21.13 12.88
CA LYS A 137 -9.46 -22.39 12.21
C LYS A 137 -8.64 -22.52 10.93
N LYS A 138 -8.34 -23.78 10.54
CA LYS A 138 -7.67 -24.05 9.27
C LYS A 138 -8.58 -23.58 8.12
N VAL A 139 -8.17 -22.55 7.45
CA VAL A 139 -8.87 -21.96 6.30
C VAL A 139 -8.26 -22.53 5.03
N SER A 140 -9.06 -22.95 4.08
CA SER A 140 -8.56 -23.45 2.80
C SER A 140 -8.01 -22.31 1.94
N LEU A 141 -7.08 -22.59 1.00
CA LEU A 141 -6.61 -21.59 0.04
C LEU A 141 -7.76 -20.95 -0.76
N ASN A 142 -8.83 -21.72 -1.02
CA ASN A 142 -10.01 -21.20 -1.72
C ASN A 142 -10.78 -20.14 -0.93
N GLU A 143 -10.78 -20.24 0.38
CA GLU A 143 -11.41 -19.28 1.29
C GLU A 143 -10.50 -18.07 1.53
N MET A 144 -9.19 -18.29 1.70
CA MET A 144 -8.20 -17.22 1.86
C MET A 144 -8.03 -16.35 0.59
N TYR A 145 -8.27 -16.92 -0.59
CA TYR A 145 -8.12 -16.25 -1.89
C TYR A 145 -9.44 -16.30 -2.67
N PRO A 146 -10.45 -15.50 -2.25
CA PRO A 146 -11.81 -15.56 -2.78
C PRO A 146 -11.98 -15.01 -4.19
N ALA A 147 -11.06 -14.15 -4.65
CA ALA A 147 -11.04 -13.61 -6.01
C ALA A 147 -10.21 -14.53 -6.91
N LYS A 148 -10.80 -15.05 -8.01
CA LYS A 148 -10.19 -16.10 -8.81
C LYS A 148 -10.18 -15.75 -10.30
N PHE A 149 -9.03 -16.00 -10.95
CA PHE A 149 -8.86 -16.02 -12.39
C PHE A 149 -8.42 -17.44 -12.80
N GLY A 150 -9.37 -18.31 -13.09
CA GLY A 150 -9.10 -19.75 -13.21
C GLY A 150 -8.56 -20.33 -11.90
N ASN A 151 -7.33 -20.87 -11.92
CA ASN A 151 -6.64 -21.39 -10.73
C ASN A 151 -5.81 -20.34 -9.97
N LEU A 152 -5.69 -19.12 -10.48
CA LEU A 152 -5.01 -18.03 -9.78
C LEU A 152 -5.98 -17.40 -8.77
N GLY A 153 -5.66 -17.52 -7.48
CA GLY A 153 -6.39 -16.90 -6.38
C GLY A 153 -5.72 -15.62 -5.89
N LEU A 154 -6.52 -14.58 -5.61
CA LEU A 154 -6.13 -13.33 -4.99
C LEU A 154 -7.04 -13.05 -3.79
N LYS A 155 -6.53 -12.29 -2.79
CA LYS A 155 -7.38 -11.78 -1.68
C LYS A 155 -8.40 -10.75 -2.19
N SER A 156 -8.00 -9.92 -3.16
CA SER A 156 -8.84 -8.92 -3.82
C SER A 156 -8.37 -8.70 -5.25
N VAL A 157 -9.29 -8.33 -6.15
CA VAL A 157 -8.96 -7.85 -7.51
C VAL A 157 -8.54 -6.37 -7.49
N ASP A 158 -8.78 -5.67 -6.39
CA ASP A 158 -8.47 -4.26 -6.17
C ASP A 158 -7.39 -4.15 -5.08
N ILE A 159 -6.17 -3.81 -5.49
CA ILE A 159 -4.96 -3.87 -4.66
C ILE A 159 -4.54 -2.45 -4.29
N LYS A 160 -4.39 -2.19 -2.99
CA LYS A 160 -3.95 -0.91 -2.48
C LYS A 160 -2.44 -0.72 -2.68
N GLY A 161 -2.04 0.16 -3.60
CA GLY A 161 -0.65 0.59 -3.81
C GLY A 161 -0.21 1.71 -2.85
N GLY A 162 -1.18 2.37 -2.18
CA GLY A 162 -0.94 3.42 -1.19
C GLY A 162 -0.62 4.79 -1.80
N ASN A 163 -0.10 5.69 -0.97
CA ASN A 163 0.20 7.06 -1.41
C ASN A 163 1.51 7.10 -2.21
N LEU A 164 1.53 7.91 -3.27
CA LEU A 164 2.65 8.05 -4.20
C LEU A 164 2.88 9.53 -4.48
N SER A 165 4.12 10.00 -4.36
CA SER A 165 4.45 11.37 -4.77
C SER A 165 4.51 11.47 -6.28
N GLN A 166 4.14 12.64 -6.81
CA GLN A 166 4.11 12.94 -8.24
C GLN A 166 5.47 12.67 -8.91
N GLY A 167 5.46 11.87 -9.99
CA GLY A 167 6.68 11.48 -10.73
C GLY A 167 7.55 10.44 -10.04
N GLN A 168 7.15 9.93 -8.88
CA GLN A 168 7.88 8.89 -8.14
C GLN A 168 7.40 7.49 -8.51
N GLN A 169 8.23 6.50 -8.16
CA GLN A 169 7.89 5.08 -8.26
C GLN A 169 7.63 4.50 -6.88
N LYS A 170 6.73 3.54 -6.82
CA LYS A 170 6.46 2.76 -5.62
C LYS A 170 6.24 1.29 -5.96
N SER A 171 6.95 0.43 -5.26
CA SER A 171 6.77 -1.01 -5.35
C SER A 171 5.92 -1.53 -4.19
N GLY A 172 5.21 -2.61 -4.44
CA GLY A 172 4.43 -3.34 -3.44
C GLY A 172 4.36 -4.82 -3.79
N GLU A 173 3.92 -5.61 -2.83
CA GLU A 173 3.82 -7.05 -2.95
C GLU A 173 2.51 -7.52 -2.34
N VAL A 174 1.88 -8.51 -2.95
CA VAL A 174 0.73 -9.22 -2.40
C VAL A 174 0.90 -10.73 -2.61
N LYS A 175 0.34 -11.53 -1.72
CA LYS A 175 0.30 -12.97 -1.89
C LYS A 175 -0.79 -13.35 -2.89
N VAL A 176 -0.46 -14.30 -3.74
CA VAL A 176 -1.39 -14.98 -4.66
C VAL A 176 -1.27 -16.49 -4.46
N ALA A 177 -2.29 -17.24 -4.87
CA ALA A 177 -2.31 -18.68 -4.68
C ALA A 177 -2.53 -19.43 -5.99
N ASN A 178 -1.89 -20.58 -6.13
CA ASN A 178 -2.29 -21.60 -7.09
C ASN A 178 -3.29 -22.55 -6.43
N LEU A 179 -4.55 -22.41 -6.77
CA LEU A 179 -5.66 -23.24 -6.26
C LEU A 179 -5.76 -24.59 -6.96
N GLY A 180 -5.02 -24.79 -8.07
CA GLY A 180 -4.99 -26.00 -8.87
C GLY A 180 -4.09 -27.08 -8.32
N GLN A 181 -4.09 -28.24 -8.99
CA GLN A 181 -3.33 -29.44 -8.61
C GLN A 181 -2.04 -29.63 -9.41
N LYS A 182 -1.73 -28.71 -10.32
CA LYS A 182 -0.52 -28.70 -11.15
C LYS A 182 0.20 -27.35 -11.01
N PRO A 183 1.53 -27.31 -11.26
CA PRO A 183 2.22 -26.02 -11.35
C PRO A 183 1.55 -25.12 -12.38
N MET A 184 1.42 -23.82 -12.06
CA MET A 184 0.68 -22.82 -12.80
C MET A 184 1.61 -21.72 -13.29
N LYS A 185 1.61 -21.43 -14.59
CA LYS A 185 2.32 -20.27 -15.15
C LYS A 185 1.40 -19.05 -15.14
N VAL A 186 1.95 -17.92 -14.65
CA VAL A 186 1.23 -16.64 -14.62
C VAL A 186 2.03 -15.60 -15.40
N SER A 187 1.37 -14.92 -16.32
CA SER A 187 1.87 -13.72 -16.99
C SER A 187 0.78 -12.66 -17.04
N PHE A 188 1.08 -11.49 -17.57
CA PHE A 188 0.13 -10.37 -17.63
C PHE A 188 0.15 -9.74 -19.02
N THR A 189 -1.03 -9.36 -19.51
CA THR A 189 -1.24 -8.59 -20.74
C THR A 189 -2.04 -7.33 -20.41
N ASP A 190 -2.23 -6.45 -21.39
CA ASP A 190 -2.97 -5.18 -21.23
C ASP A 190 -2.57 -4.44 -19.95
N VAL A 191 -1.26 -4.36 -19.71
CA VAL A 191 -0.70 -3.71 -18.55
C VAL A 191 -0.70 -2.20 -18.78
N SER A 192 -1.29 -1.45 -17.83
CA SER A 192 -1.33 0.02 -17.89
C SER A 192 0.07 0.63 -17.96
N ASP A 193 0.18 1.76 -18.66
CA ASP A 193 1.40 2.57 -18.63
C ASP A 193 1.79 2.90 -17.19
N GLY A 194 3.08 2.83 -16.89
CA GLY A 194 3.61 3.08 -15.55
C GLY A 194 3.43 1.93 -14.56
N LEU A 195 2.83 0.79 -14.95
CA LEU A 195 2.74 -0.41 -14.12
C LEU A 195 3.70 -1.48 -14.64
N SER A 196 4.48 -2.09 -13.73
CA SER A 196 5.09 -3.40 -13.95
C SER A 196 4.57 -4.39 -12.90
N VAL A 197 4.34 -5.64 -13.31
CA VAL A 197 3.81 -6.68 -12.44
C VAL A 197 4.40 -8.04 -12.78
N SER A 198 4.71 -8.83 -11.75
CA SER A 198 5.28 -10.18 -11.90
C SER A 198 4.88 -11.08 -10.75
N VAL A 199 5.06 -12.39 -10.92
CA VAL A 199 4.79 -13.41 -9.89
C VAL A 199 6.03 -14.27 -9.69
N SER A 200 6.39 -14.55 -8.44
CA SER A 200 7.51 -15.42 -8.08
C SER A 200 7.18 -16.30 -6.86
N PRO A 201 7.47 -17.61 -6.89
CA PRO A 201 8.03 -18.36 -8.02
C PRO A 201 7.05 -18.47 -9.20
N ASN A 202 7.58 -18.62 -10.42
CA ASN A 202 6.79 -18.84 -11.62
C ASN A 202 7.47 -19.91 -12.50
N PRO A 203 6.90 -21.10 -12.68
CA PRO A 203 5.53 -21.52 -12.31
C PRO A 203 5.30 -21.55 -10.79
N VAL A 204 4.07 -21.20 -10.39
CA VAL A 204 3.61 -21.33 -9.01
C VAL A 204 3.33 -22.80 -8.72
N PRO A 205 3.96 -23.43 -7.69
CA PRO A 205 3.71 -24.83 -7.37
C PRO A 205 2.22 -25.11 -7.05
N ALA A 206 1.80 -26.35 -7.25
CA ALA A 206 0.41 -26.74 -6.96
C ALA A 206 0.06 -26.53 -5.48
N ARG A 207 -1.17 -26.04 -5.22
CA ARG A 207 -1.68 -25.85 -3.85
C ARG A 207 -0.76 -25.02 -2.95
N SER A 208 -0.10 -24.02 -3.52
CA SER A 208 0.84 -23.16 -2.81
C SER A 208 0.61 -21.69 -3.11
N THR A 209 1.28 -20.83 -2.35
CA THR A 209 1.27 -19.39 -2.57
C THR A 209 2.52 -18.92 -3.29
N ALA A 210 2.42 -17.77 -3.93
CA ALA A 210 3.51 -17.03 -4.56
C ALA A 210 3.37 -15.55 -4.20
N THR A 211 4.39 -14.78 -4.51
CA THR A 211 4.37 -13.32 -4.34
C THR A 211 4.12 -12.68 -5.70
N MET A 212 3.09 -11.85 -5.80
CA MET A 212 2.89 -10.93 -6.91
C MET A 212 3.50 -9.60 -6.51
N SER A 213 4.56 -9.20 -7.18
CA SER A 213 5.24 -7.93 -7.00
C SER A 213 4.80 -6.96 -8.08
N PHE A 214 4.58 -5.70 -7.71
CA PHE A 214 4.25 -4.65 -8.67
C PHE A 214 5.06 -3.39 -8.38
N THR A 215 5.29 -2.60 -9.43
CA THR A 215 5.86 -1.25 -9.34
C THR A 215 4.98 -0.30 -10.13
N VAL A 216 4.56 0.78 -9.48
CA VAL A 216 3.76 1.84 -10.10
C VAL A 216 4.62 3.10 -10.19
N THR A 217 4.63 3.72 -11.37
CA THR A 217 5.19 5.05 -11.61
C THR A 217 4.03 6.03 -11.73
N SER A 218 3.99 7.07 -10.89
CA SER A 218 2.92 8.05 -10.96
C SER A 218 3.09 8.97 -12.17
N ASP A 219 1.98 9.25 -12.85
CA ASP A 219 1.92 10.32 -13.83
C ASP A 219 2.00 11.68 -13.13
N ARG A 220 2.75 12.63 -13.74
CA ARG A 220 2.89 13.99 -13.24
C ARG A 220 1.64 14.86 -13.42
N ASN A 221 0.69 14.41 -14.25
CA ASN A 221 -0.48 15.18 -14.63
C ASN A 221 -1.76 14.72 -13.92
N HIS A 222 -1.71 13.60 -13.17
CA HIS A 222 -2.87 13.02 -12.51
C HIS A 222 -2.73 13.06 -10.99
N TRP A 223 -3.58 13.84 -10.35
CA TRP A 223 -3.69 13.95 -8.89
C TRP A 223 -4.72 12.98 -8.32
N GLY A 224 -4.57 12.65 -7.03
CA GLY A 224 -5.54 11.87 -6.28
C GLY A 224 -5.56 10.40 -6.66
N LEU A 225 -6.74 9.80 -6.61
CA LEU A 225 -6.95 8.38 -6.87
C LEU A 225 -6.69 8.06 -8.34
N ASN A 226 -5.78 7.12 -8.57
CA ASN A 226 -5.42 6.59 -9.88
C ASN A 226 -5.43 5.07 -9.85
N TYR A 227 -5.90 4.44 -10.93
CA TYR A 227 -5.93 3.00 -11.11
C TYR A 227 -4.99 2.58 -12.24
N TYR A 228 -4.26 1.49 -12.01
CA TYR A 228 -3.40 0.82 -12.95
C TYR A 228 -3.88 -0.63 -13.08
N TYR A 229 -4.03 -1.13 -14.28
CA TYR A 229 -4.65 -2.42 -14.57
C TYR A 229 -3.67 -3.38 -15.21
N ALA A 230 -3.89 -4.68 -15.00
CA ALA A 230 -3.26 -5.75 -15.72
C ALA A 230 -4.26 -6.90 -15.91
N THR A 231 -4.20 -7.60 -17.03
CA THR A 231 -5.00 -8.80 -17.31
C THR A 231 -4.15 -10.03 -17.00
N PRO A 232 -4.47 -10.82 -15.96
CA PRO A 232 -3.76 -12.05 -15.67
C PRO A 232 -3.99 -13.11 -16.77
N VAL A 233 -2.90 -13.72 -17.22
CA VAL A 233 -2.90 -14.86 -18.15
C VAL A 233 -2.40 -16.09 -17.40
N VAL A 234 -3.28 -17.05 -17.19
CA VAL A 234 -3.01 -18.28 -16.42
C VAL A 234 -2.91 -19.44 -17.39
N ASP A 235 -1.74 -20.09 -17.44
CA ASP A 235 -1.44 -21.19 -18.37
C ASP A 235 -1.80 -20.86 -19.83
N GLY A 236 -1.54 -19.61 -20.25
CA GLY A 236 -1.80 -19.11 -21.60
C GLY A 236 -3.26 -18.70 -21.88
N LYS A 237 -4.12 -18.64 -20.84
CA LYS A 237 -5.53 -18.26 -20.98
C LYS A 237 -5.91 -17.07 -20.09
N VAL A 238 -6.76 -16.20 -20.62
CA VAL A 238 -7.42 -15.13 -19.86
C VAL A 238 -8.71 -15.69 -19.25
N TYR A 239 -8.98 -15.33 -18.00
CA TYR A 239 -10.19 -15.74 -17.28
C TYR A 239 -10.91 -14.51 -16.74
N LYS A 240 -12.24 -14.57 -16.74
CA LYS A 240 -13.07 -13.61 -16.01
C LYS A 240 -12.98 -13.88 -14.51
N ALA A 241 -12.88 -12.82 -13.74
CA ALA A 241 -12.82 -12.91 -12.28
C ALA A 241 -14.11 -13.51 -11.71
N VAL A 242 -13.96 -14.49 -10.85
CA VAL A 242 -15.00 -14.96 -9.94
C VAL A 242 -14.64 -14.43 -8.56
N VAL A 243 -15.49 -13.58 -7.98
CA VAL A 243 -15.29 -13.02 -6.65
C VAL A 243 -16.40 -13.56 -5.75
N ALA A 244 -16.02 -14.38 -4.76
CA ALA A 244 -16.97 -14.84 -3.77
C ALA A 244 -17.37 -13.67 -2.85
N PRO A 245 -18.65 -13.60 -2.38
CA PRO A 245 -19.03 -12.66 -1.36
C PRO A 245 -18.14 -12.86 -0.12
N SER A 246 -17.53 -11.80 0.38
CA SER A 246 -16.73 -11.84 1.60
C SER A 246 -17.66 -11.94 2.81
N GLU A 247 -17.71 -13.10 3.46
CA GLU A 247 -18.41 -13.27 4.75
C GLU A 247 -17.64 -12.65 5.94
N THR A 248 -16.39 -12.20 5.72
CA THR A 248 -15.47 -11.80 6.79
C THR A 248 -15.28 -10.30 6.96
N ALA A 249 -16.12 -9.46 6.36
CA ALA A 249 -16.16 -8.06 6.79
C ALA A 249 -16.77 -8.04 8.20
N SER A 250 -15.92 -7.97 9.24
CA SER A 250 -16.41 -7.71 10.60
C SER A 250 -17.24 -6.42 10.58
N SER A 251 -18.29 -6.35 11.37
CA SER A 251 -19.15 -5.16 11.45
C SER A 251 -18.37 -3.88 11.81
N ARG A 252 -17.17 -4.01 12.38
CA ARG A 252 -16.23 -2.90 12.64
C ARG A 252 -15.46 -2.47 11.38
N ASP A 253 -15.05 -3.43 10.54
CA ASP A 253 -14.35 -3.12 9.28
C ASP A 253 -15.32 -2.60 8.22
N ALA A 254 -16.60 -2.98 8.28
CA ALA A 254 -17.65 -2.40 7.43
C ALA A 254 -17.91 -0.92 7.75
N ALA A 255 -17.74 -0.50 9.01
CA ALA A 255 -17.90 0.90 9.44
C ALA A 255 -16.65 1.75 9.19
N LEU A 256 -15.46 1.12 9.10
CA LEU A 256 -14.17 1.79 8.84
C LEU A 256 -13.68 1.65 7.40
N ASN A 257 -14.16 0.64 6.68
CA ASN A 257 -13.96 0.54 5.24
C ASN A 257 -14.97 1.46 4.56
N VAL A 258 -14.57 2.70 4.41
CA VAL A 258 -15.08 3.54 3.34
C VAL A 258 -14.97 2.69 2.07
N LYS A 259 -16.10 2.17 1.60
CA LYS A 259 -16.14 1.37 0.36
C LYS A 259 -15.63 2.30 -0.73
N ALA A 260 -14.37 2.11 -1.12
CA ALA A 260 -13.91 2.72 -2.36
C ALA A 260 -14.98 2.47 -3.42
N GLN A 261 -15.30 3.47 -4.22
CA GLN A 261 -16.31 3.32 -5.26
C GLN A 261 -16.02 2.02 -6.02
N PRO A 262 -17.03 1.14 -6.22
CA PRO A 262 -16.81 -0.06 -7.01
C PRO A 262 -16.25 0.37 -8.38
N ASN A 263 -15.00 0.02 -8.64
CA ASN A 263 -14.43 0.32 -9.95
C ASN A 263 -15.13 -0.56 -10.98
N PRO A 264 -15.84 0.01 -11.98
CA PRO A 264 -16.62 -0.77 -12.94
C PRO A 264 -15.74 -1.70 -13.80
N LEU A 265 -14.43 -1.46 -13.84
CA LEU A 265 -13.45 -2.29 -14.55
C LEU A 265 -12.93 -3.46 -13.70
N LEU A 266 -13.31 -3.54 -12.43
CA LEU A 266 -12.88 -4.58 -11.48
C LEU A 266 -14.09 -5.30 -10.90
N GLY A 267 -13.87 -6.50 -10.36
CA GLY A 267 -14.91 -7.30 -9.72
C GLY A 267 -15.30 -8.54 -10.51
N ALA A 268 -16.41 -9.14 -10.14
CA ALA A 268 -16.90 -10.36 -10.80
C ALA A 268 -17.19 -10.11 -12.29
N GLY A 269 -16.70 -11.02 -13.15
CA GLY A 269 -16.84 -10.92 -14.61
C GLY A 269 -15.81 -10.04 -15.31
N SER A 270 -14.99 -9.27 -14.60
CA SER A 270 -13.85 -8.54 -15.16
C SER A 270 -12.68 -9.49 -15.45
N GLU A 271 -11.87 -9.15 -16.45
CA GLU A 271 -10.62 -9.86 -16.77
C GLU A 271 -9.41 -9.17 -16.13
N LYS A 272 -9.59 -8.12 -15.33
CA LYS A 272 -8.53 -7.25 -14.83
C LYS A 272 -8.34 -7.34 -13.33
N VAL A 273 -7.10 -7.23 -12.92
CA VAL A 273 -6.67 -6.86 -11.57
C VAL A 273 -6.23 -5.40 -11.60
N GLY A 274 -6.58 -4.62 -10.57
CA GLY A 274 -6.23 -3.21 -10.43
C GLY A 274 -5.32 -2.95 -9.25
N ILE A 275 -4.38 -2.04 -9.43
CA ILE A 275 -3.61 -1.45 -8.35
C ILE A 275 -3.99 0.03 -8.28
N PHE A 276 -4.49 0.49 -7.12
CA PHE A 276 -4.82 1.89 -6.93
C PHE A 276 -3.84 2.62 -6.03
N THR A 277 -3.53 3.86 -6.39
CA THR A 277 -2.66 4.75 -5.62
C THR A 277 -3.32 6.11 -5.49
N VAL A 278 -2.92 6.87 -4.47
CA VAL A 278 -3.30 8.28 -4.34
C VAL A 278 -2.06 9.14 -4.60
N THR A 279 -2.06 9.84 -5.72
CA THR A 279 -0.96 10.73 -6.12
C THR A 279 -1.08 12.07 -5.42
N LYS A 280 -0.02 12.48 -4.75
CA LYS A 280 0.13 13.76 -4.06
C LYS A 280 1.35 14.52 -4.56
N GLU A 281 1.47 15.80 -4.21
CA GLU A 281 2.63 16.62 -4.54
C GLU A 281 3.90 16.10 -3.86
N ASP A 282 5.05 16.24 -4.53
CA ASP A 282 6.34 15.82 -4.01
C ASP A 282 7.06 16.98 -3.32
N PHE A 283 7.21 16.87 -2.01
CA PHE A 283 7.93 17.82 -1.16
C PHE A 283 9.26 17.26 -0.63
N SER A 284 9.76 16.16 -1.22
CA SER A 284 10.96 15.47 -0.72
C SER A 284 12.21 16.34 -0.76
N SER A 285 12.31 17.22 -1.77
CA SER A 285 13.43 18.16 -1.96
C SER A 285 13.31 19.43 -1.12
N TRP A 286 12.17 19.69 -0.48
CA TRP A 286 11.94 20.92 0.29
C TRP A 286 12.69 20.91 1.62
N SER A 287 13.42 21.98 1.92
CA SER A 287 14.00 22.26 3.23
C SER A 287 12.90 22.44 4.30
N LYS A 288 13.31 22.48 5.56
CA LYS A 288 12.37 22.75 6.66
C LYS A 288 11.77 24.16 6.51
N GLU A 289 12.59 25.15 6.18
CA GLU A 289 12.20 26.55 6.00
C GLU A 289 11.18 26.71 4.85
N GLU A 290 11.35 25.99 3.73
CA GLU A 290 10.39 25.96 2.63
C GLU A 290 9.08 25.35 3.05
N ARG A 291 9.09 24.23 3.79
CA ARG A 291 7.87 23.59 4.32
C ARG A 291 7.14 24.49 5.31
N ASP A 292 7.86 25.20 6.18
CA ASP A 292 7.30 26.13 7.16
C ASP A 292 6.69 27.41 6.49
N ARG A 293 7.08 27.69 5.23
CA ARG A 293 6.50 28.74 4.40
C ARG A 293 5.41 28.23 3.46
N GLY A 294 5.13 26.94 3.45
CA GLY A 294 4.09 26.33 2.63
C GLY A 294 2.68 26.77 3.00
N SER A 295 1.73 26.36 2.16
CA SER A 295 0.29 26.49 2.46
C SER A 295 -0.09 25.55 3.61
N GLN A 296 -1.11 25.94 4.37
CA GLN A 296 -1.60 25.14 5.51
C GLN A 296 -3.13 25.15 5.52
N PRO A 297 -3.77 24.14 4.91
CA PRO A 297 -5.22 24.04 4.92
C PRO A 297 -5.72 23.66 6.31
N MET A 298 -6.81 24.30 6.70
CA MET A 298 -7.57 23.96 7.90
C MET A 298 -9.04 24.02 7.59
N ALA A 299 -9.76 22.94 7.85
CA ALA A 299 -11.21 22.92 7.82
C ALA A 299 -11.75 23.39 9.18
N ASP A 300 -12.88 24.06 9.15
CA ASP A 300 -13.64 24.45 10.36
C ASP A 300 -14.21 23.22 11.07
N VAL A 301 -14.72 22.26 10.30
CA VAL A 301 -15.15 20.95 10.75
C VAL A 301 -14.58 19.88 9.84
N SER A 302 -14.25 18.70 10.37
CA SER A 302 -13.82 17.54 9.58
C SER A 302 -14.99 16.65 9.16
N THR A 303 -16.15 16.82 9.80
CA THR A 303 -17.35 16.03 9.55
C THR A 303 -18.55 16.95 9.45
N PHE A 304 -19.35 16.78 8.40
CA PHE A 304 -20.64 17.42 8.20
C PHE A 304 -21.74 16.39 8.41
N GLU A 305 -22.62 16.63 9.36
CA GLU A 305 -23.72 15.74 9.67
C GLU A 305 -24.99 16.19 8.97
N ILE A 306 -25.54 15.34 8.09
CA ILE A 306 -26.78 15.63 7.36
C ILE A 306 -28.04 15.25 8.16
N GLY A 307 -27.87 14.61 9.33
CA GLY A 307 -28.99 14.09 10.10
C GLY A 307 -29.73 12.94 9.38
N LYS A 308 -31.05 12.87 9.59
CA LYS A 308 -31.93 11.91 8.92
C LYS A 308 -32.57 12.57 7.71
N VAL A 309 -32.40 11.97 6.54
CA VAL A 309 -32.95 12.46 5.27
C VAL A 309 -33.72 11.36 4.56
N ARG A 310 -34.77 11.74 3.82
CA ARG A 310 -35.50 10.78 2.98
C ARG A 310 -34.69 10.45 1.74
N LYS A 311 -34.79 9.21 1.29
CA LYS A 311 -34.21 8.77 0.01
C LYS A 311 -34.68 9.67 -1.14
N GLY A 312 -33.78 10.03 -2.05
CA GLY A 312 -34.04 10.99 -3.14
C GLY A 312 -33.83 12.45 -2.77
N THR A 313 -33.45 12.75 -1.51
CA THR A 313 -33.08 14.12 -1.12
C THR A 313 -31.71 14.50 -1.68
N LYS A 314 -31.59 15.70 -2.25
CA LYS A 314 -30.29 16.29 -2.55
C LYS A 314 -29.85 17.15 -1.38
N VAL A 315 -28.68 16.82 -0.84
CA VAL A 315 -28.12 17.50 0.33
C VAL A 315 -26.90 18.30 -0.13
N GLU A 316 -26.76 19.54 0.34
CA GLU A 316 -25.55 20.33 0.19
C GLU A 316 -24.81 20.38 1.54
N ALA A 317 -23.61 19.78 1.58
CA ALA A 317 -22.67 19.94 2.69
C ALA A 317 -21.66 21.05 2.36
N VAL A 318 -21.41 21.93 3.31
CA VAL A 318 -20.51 23.08 3.14
C VAL A 318 -19.42 23.03 4.20
N PHE A 319 -18.17 22.96 3.76
CA PHE A 319 -16.99 23.00 4.64
C PHE A 319 -16.27 24.33 4.48
N GLY A 320 -16.07 25.06 5.58
CA GLY A 320 -15.20 26.25 5.59
C GLY A 320 -13.73 25.80 5.58
N ILE A 321 -13.00 26.18 4.55
CA ILE A 321 -11.57 25.91 4.42
C ILE A 321 -10.81 27.23 4.57
N SER A 322 -9.80 27.26 5.43
CA SER A 322 -8.91 28.43 5.60
C SER A 322 -7.46 28.04 5.30
N ASN A 323 -6.71 28.99 4.75
CA ASN A 323 -5.28 28.89 4.56
C ASN A 323 -4.54 29.60 5.71
N ARG A 324 -3.98 28.84 6.64
CA ARG A 324 -3.16 29.35 7.75
C ARG A 324 -1.66 29.38 7.43
N GLY A 325 -1.27 28.97 6.22
CA GLY A 325 0.10 29.00 5.74
C GLY A 325 0.54 30.37 5.24
N LYS A 326 1.75 30.39 4.67
CA LYS A 326 2.40 31.62 4.16
C LYS A 326 2.44 31.69 2.63
N SER A 327 2.06 30.62 1.92
CA SER A 327 1.91 30.57 0.48
C SER A 327 0.46 30.29 0.11
N THR A 328 0.09 30.56 -1.16
CA THR A 328 -1.25 30.28 -1.69
C THR A 328 -1.58 28.80 -1.59
N LEU A 329 -2.73 28.48 -1.00
CA LEU A 329 -3.27 27.14 -0.94
C LEU A 329 -4.03 26.83 -2.22
N ARG A 330 -3.68 25.70 -2.84
CA ARG A 330 -4.41 25.11 -3.97
C ARG A 330 -4.90 23.72 -3.61
N ILE A 331 -6.14 23.41 -3.97
CA ILE A 331 -6.67 22.07 -3.96
C ILE A 331 -6.61 21.56 -5.40
N HIS A 332 -5.70 20.60 -5.66
CA HIS A 332 -5.49 20.04 -7.00
C HIS A 332 -6.68 19.18 -7.44
N LYS A 333 -7.25 18.42 -6.50
CA LYS A 333 -8.36 17.51 -6.75
C LYS A 333 -9.09 17.19 -5.45
N VAL A 334 -10.37 16.90 -5.55
CA VAL A 334 -11.16 16.29 -4.48
C VAL A 334 -11.69 14.96 -5.01
N ASP A 335 -11.25 13.87 -4.42
CA ASP A 335 -11.78 12.53 -4.68
C ASP A 335 -12.90 12.23 -3.68
N THR A 336 -13.94 11.54 -4.15
CA THR A 336 -15.03 11.03 -3.32
C THR A 336 -15.08 9.52 -3.40
N ASP A 337 -15.49 8.85 -2.34
CA ASP A 337 -15.65 7.39 -2.30
C ASP A 337 -17.03 6.93 -2.79
N THR A 338 -17.86 7.84 -3.27
CA THR A 338 -19.18 7.54 -3.85
C THR A 338 -19.42 8.31 -5.15
N PRO A 339 -20.06 7.71 -6.18
CA PRO A 339 -20.44 8.42 -7.40
C PRO A 339 -21.58 9.41 -7.17
N HIS A 340 -22.26 9.32 -6.02
CA HIS A 340 -23.42 10.16 -5.69
C HIS A 340 -23.04 11.50 -5.07
N ALA A 341 -21.73 11.73 -4.83
CA ALA A 341 -21.21 13.02 -4.38
C ALA A 341 -20.54 13.77 -5.51
N SER A 342 -20.83 15.05 -5.63
CA SER A 342 -20.17 15.98 -6.54
C SER A 342 -19.64 17.18 -5.78
N VAL A 343 -18.49 17.69 -6.18
CA VAL A 343 -17.80 18.80 -5.51
C VAL A 343 -17.74 19.98 -6.46
N ALA A 344 -18.19 21.14 -5.99
CA ALA A 344 -18.10 22.38 -6.76
C ALA A 344 -16.62 22.84 -6.90
N PRO A 345 -16.26 23.54 -7.99
CA PRO A 345 -14.94 24.14 -8.12
C PRO A 345 -14.58 25.00 -6.91
N PHE A 346 -13.34 24.86 -6.44
CA PHE A 346 -12.82 25.58 -5.28
C PHE A 346 -11.68 26.49 -5.73
N ALA A 347 -11.75 27.79 -5.38
CA ALA A 347 -10.72 28.76 -5.74
C ALA A 347 -9.48 28.65 -4.84
N ASP A 348 -8.32 29.01 -5.39
CA ASP A 348 -7.08 29.14 -4.61
C ASP A 348 -7.26 30.19 -3.49
N LEU A 349 -6.70 29.91 -2.31
CA LEU A 349 -6.77 30.80 -1.15
C LEU A 349 -5.39 31.40 -0.85
N LYS A 350 -5.29 32.73 -0.82
CA LYS A 350 -4.10 33.42 -0.32
C LYS A 350 -3.91 33.20 1.17
N PRO A 351 -2.71 33.48 1.71
CA PRO A 351 -2.48 33.45 3.16
C PRO A 351 -3.55 34.22 3.94
N GLY A 352 -4.15 33.56 4.94
CA GLY A 352 -5.22 34.11 5.78
C GLY A 352 -6.63 34.08 5.18
N GLU A 353 -6.79 33.79 3.89
CA GLU A 353 -8.10 33.72 3.25
C GLU A 353 -8.90 32.48 3.66
N LYS A 354 -10.21 32.57 3.52
CA LYS A 354 -11.18 31.51 3.77
C LYS A 354 -12.07 31.32 2.54
N GLY A 355 -12.48 30.09 2.28
CA GLY A 355 -13.40 29.71 1.23
C GLY A 355 -14.38 28.63 1.69
N SER A 356 -15.42 28.39 0.92
CA SER A 356 -16.45 27.37 1.20
C SER A 356 -16.34 26.26 0.15
N LEU A 357 -16.00 25.06 0.58
CA LEU A 357 -16.06 23.86 -0.25
C LEU A 357 -17.48 23.30 -0.18
N LYS A 358 -18.16 23.31 -1.34
CA LYS A 358 -19.54 22.82 -1.46
C LYS A 358 -19.55 21.44 -2.05
N VAL A 359 -20.26 20.52 -1.40
CA VAL A 359 -20.41 19.13 -1.78
C VAL A 359 -21.91 18.83 -1.88
N SER A 360 -22.36 18.42 -3.06
CA SER A 360 -23.74 17.97 -3.27
C SER A 360 -23.79 16.45 -3.21
N LEU A 361 -24.65 15.90 -2.37
CA LEU A 361 -24.90 14.48 -2.24
C LEU A 361 -26.32 14.16 -2.73
N ASP A 362 -26.43 13.30 -3.75
CA ASP A 362 -27.71 12.79 -4.26
C ASP A 362 -28.00 11.42 -3.64
N THR A 363 -29.02 11.34 -2.82
CA THR A 363 -29.37 10.11 -2.08
C THR A 363 -30.28 9.16 -2.84
N ALA A 364 -30.70 9.49 -4.09
CA ALA A 364 -31.70 8.72 -4.84
C ALA A 364 -31.29 7.24 -5.05
N GLU A 365 -30.03 7.01 -5.43
CA GLU A 365 -29.50 5.66 -5.69
C GLU A 365 -28.65 5.12 -4.53
N MET A 366 -28.57 5.85 -3.42
CA MET A 366 -27.87 5.38 -2.23
C MET A 366 -28.72 4.36 -1.45
N PRO A 367 -28.11 3.37 -0.79
CA PRO A 367 -28.84 2.46 0.10
C PRO A 367 -29.40 3.21 1.30
N SER A 368 -30.58 2.79 1.79
CA SER A 368 -31.09 3.26 3.09
C SER A 368 -30.18 2.77 4.22
N GLY A 369 -30.07 3.57 5.28
CA GLY A 369 -29.23 3.28 6.44
C GLY A 369 -28.20 4.38 6.71
N GLU A 370 -27.13 4.01 7.38
CA GLU A 370 -26.03 4.91 7.74
C GLU A 370 -25.29 5.41 6.49
N VAL A 371 -25.02 6.71 6.45
CA VAL A 371 -24.24 7.38 5.42
C VAL A 371 -22.88 7.76 5.99
N LEU A 372 -21.83 7.36 5.31
CA LEU A 372 -20.46 7.83 5.53
C LEU A 372 -19.82 8.05 4.16
N VAL A 373 -19.60 9.31 3.79
CA VAL A 373 -18.94 9.70 2.53
C VAL A 373 -17.60 10.33 2.87
N LEU A 374 -16.53 9.80 2.30
CA LEU A 374 -15.18 10.37 2.41
C LEU A 374 -14.89 11.30 1.24
N LEU A 375 -14.34 12.45 1.57
CA LEU A 375 -13.78 13.43 0.63
C LEU A 375 -12.27 13.51 0.89
N SER A 376 -11.46 13.18 -0.11
CA SER A 376 -10.00 13.30 -0.03
C SER A 376 -9.52 14.49 -0.86
N LEU A 377 -9.13 15.57 -0.19
CA LEU A 377 -8.62 16.79 -0.80
C LEU A 377 -7.11 16.65 -1.04
N ILE A 378 -6.69 16.67 -2.27
CA ILE A 378 -5.28 16.68 -2.65
C ILE A 378 -4.81 18.12 -2.76
N THR A 379 -3.85 18.50 -1.94
CA THR A 379 -3.43 19.90 -1.79
C THR A 379 -1.95 20.11 -2.09
N ASN A 380 -1.58 21.35 -2.38
CA ASN A 380 -0.18 21.79 -2.46
C ASN A 380 0.45 22.09 -1.08
N SER A 381 -0.08 21.51 -0.01
CA SER A 381 0.47 21.74 1.33
C SER A 381 1.52 20.68 1.68
N PRO A 382 2.74 21.07 2.07
CA PRO A 382 3.76 20.14 2.51
C PRO A 382 3.43 19.48 3.85
N LEU A 383 2.59 20.12 4.67
CA LEU A 383 2.17 19.60 5.98
C LEU A 383 0.92 18.71 5.89
N ARG A 384 0.02 19.01 4.93
CA ARG A 384 -1.23 18.26 4.72
C ARG A 384 -1.48 18.06 3.22
N PRO A 385 -0.65 17.26 2.53
CA PRO A 385 -0.80 17.01 1.09
C PRO A 385 -2.10 16.26 0.76
N ILE A 386 -2.66 15.56 1.73
CA ILE A 386 -3.99 14.94 1.67
C ILE A 386 -4.74 15.34 2.93
N MET A 387 -5.94 15.91 2.76
CA MET A 387 -6.85 16.26 3.85
C MET A 387 -8.18 15.54 3.65
N ASN A 388 -8.62 14.79 4.64
CA ASN A 388 -9.87 14.05 4.59
C ASN A 388 -10.98 14.80 5.33
N LEU A 389 -12.16 14.86 4.69
CA LEU A 389 -13.41 15.35 5.24
C LEU A 389 -14.49 14.28 5.10
N TYR A 390 -15.51 14.33 5.93
CA TYR A 390 -16.56 13.32 5.97
C TYR A 390 -17.94 13.96 5.93
N VAL A 391 -18.87 13.32 5.21
CA VAL A 391 -20.31 13.59 5.33
C VAL A 391 -20.95 12.37 5.95
N THR A 392 -21.68 12.57 7.06
CA THR A 392 -22.32 11.48 7.82
C THR A 392 -23.80 11.74 7.99
N GLY A 393 -24.57 10.68 8.20
CA GLY A 393 -26.00 10.77 8.50
C GLY A 393 -26.75 9.48 8.27
N TRP A 394 -28.07 9.60 8.02
CA TRP A 394 -28.94 8.45 7.85
C TRP A 394 -29.97 8.68 6.73
N ILE A 395 -30.11 7.73 5.80
CA ILE A 395 -31.14 7.74 4.74
C ILE A 395 -32.29 6.84 5.16
N GLU A 396 -33.50 7.42 5.22
CA GLU A 396 -34.77 6.73 5.53
C GLU A 396 -35.43 6.16 4.28
#